data_189e6dbc3319c6db11fa19d2522e2adf
#
_entry.id   189e6dbc3319c6db11fa19d2522e2adf
#
_cell.length_a   1.000
_cell.length_b   1.000
_cell.length_c   1.000
_cell.angle_alpha   90.00
_cell.angle_beta   90.00
_cell.angle_gamma   90.00
#
_symmetry.space_group_name_H-M   'P 1'
#
loop_
_entity.id
_entity.type
_entity.pdbx_description
1 polymer ?
#
loop_
_entity_poly.entity_id
_entity_poly.type
_entity_poly.pdbx_seq_one_letter_code
_entity_poly.pdbx_strand_id
1 'polypeptide(L)'
;CIEYRGGSKERYVMPLAISPRTGQDDTCALVELAESSAHEWVCDATGDQEIWVGIYDAVAQDRRLGGQSGCLIGRAMPQRREELAEAVREAKVLSAEQSNTSAIFDRRVLVKLIRKLDAGINPDSEVLEFLTTETICRDVPALLGVVTYDDGLSDEAQPATIAVLQRFVPNVGDGWSYTLAHLVTLLDEGGKSVTVRGDNLSK
;
A
#
# COMPACT_ATOMS: atom_id res chain seq x y z
N CYS A 1 17.68 -3.94 5.60
CA CYS A 1 18.21 -4.90 4.64
C CYS A 1 18.37 -6.25 5.33
N ILE A 2 17.90 -7.32 4.69
CA ILE A 2 18.03 -8.70 5.17
C ILE A 2 19.02 -9.40 4.24
N GLU A 3 20.04 -10.04 4.82
CA GLU A 3 21.00 -10.83 4.08
C GLU A 3 20.79 -12.32 4.42
N TYR A 4 20.50 -13.11 3.40
CA TYR A 4 20.29 -14.55 3.54
C TYR A 4 21.61 -15.32 3.53
N ARG A 5 21.63 -16.50 4.12
CA ARG A 5 22.84 -17.36 4.17
C ARG A 5 23.43 -17.69 2.80
N GLY A 6 22.62 -17.57 1.73
CA GLY A 6 23.07 -17.73 0.34
C GLY A 6 23.65 -16.47 -0.31
N GLY A 7 23.83 -15.38 0.44
CA GLY A 7 24.40 -14.12 -0.04
C GLY A 7 23.41 -13.20 -0.76
N SER A 8 22.17 -13.61 -0.97
CA SER A 8 21.12 -12.73 -1.52
C SER A 8 20.71 -11.70 -0.48
N LYS A 9 20.44 -10.47 -0.94
CA LYS A 9 20.01 -9.35 -0.08
C LYS A 9 18.65 -8.86 -0.51
N GLU A 10 17.79 -8.60 0.46
CA GLU A 10 16.49 -7.98 0.24
C GLU A 10 16.34 -6.74 1.11
N ARG A 11 15.66 -5.73 0.60
CA ARG A 11 15.35 -4.49 1.33
C ARG A 11 13.86 -4.45 1.62
N TYR A 12 13.51 -3.98 2.82
CA TYR A 12 12.13 -3.85 3.24
C TYR A 12 11.87 -2.47 3.82
N VAL A 13 10.67 -1.94 3.60
CA VAL A 13 10.13 -0.75 4.26
C VAL A 13 9.51 -1.18 5.58
N MET A 14 9.92 -0.55 6.65
CA MET A 14 9.32 -0.70 7.97
C MET A 14 8.99 0.69 8.52
N PRO A 15 7.74 1.13 8.48
CA PRO A 15 7.30 2.31 9.21
C PRO A 15 7.47 2.07 10.70
N LEU A 16 8.20 2.96 11.37
CA LEU A 16 8.49 2.84 12.78
C LEU A 16 8.09 4.12 13.51
N ALA A 17 7.56 3.97 14.70
CA ALA A 17 7.31 5.05 15.63
C ALA A 17 8.00 4.79 16.97
N ILE A 18 8.34 5.86 17.69
CA ILE A 18 8.78 5.79 19.07
C ILE A 18 7.58 6.17 19.93
N SER A 19 7.19 5.29 20.82
CA SER A 19 6.04 5.50 21.71
C SER A 19 6.39 5.16 23.16
N PRO A 20 5.98 5.99 24.13
CA PRO A 20 6.02 5.60 25.54
C PRO A 20 5.01 4.48 25.76
N ARG A 21 5.47 3.33 26.24
CA ARG A 21 4.61 2.18 26.48
C ARG A 21 3.85 2.33 27.79
N THR A 22 2.53 2.24 27.75
CA THR A 22 1.65 2.37 28.92
C THR A 22 0.86 1.11 29.29
N GLY A 23 1.23 -0.08 28.78
CA GLY A 23 0.50 -1.31 29.12
C GLY A 23 1.08 -2.60 28.53
N GLN A 24 0.58 -3.74 29.03
CA GLN A 24 1.07 -5.09 28.66
C GLN A 24 0.55 -5.62 27.31
N ASP A 25 -0.39 -4.93 26.65
CA ASP A 25 -1.10 -5.44 25.46
C ASP A 25 -0.71 -4.76 24.13
N ASP A 26 0.48 -4.14 24.08
CA ASP A 26 0.89 -3.41 22.89
C ASP A 26 1.56 -4.37 21.89
N THR A 27 0.74 -4.93 20.99
CA THR A 27 1.19 -5.90 19.94
C THR A 27 2.10 -5.28 18.89
N CYS A 28 2.23 -3.94 18.84
CA CYS A 28 3.09 -3.24 17.89
C CYS A 28 4.53 -3.06 18.37
N ALA A 29 4.82 -3.27 19.67
CA ALA A 29 6.14 -3.05 20.25
C ALA A 29 7.17 -4.08 19.74
N LEU A 30 8.27 -3.59 19.18
CA LEU A 30 9.35 -4.40 18.61
C LEU A 30 10.56 -4.44 19.54
N VAL A 31 11.04 -3.29 20.03
CA VAL A 31 12.26 -3.17 20.83
C VAL A 31 12.12 -2.03 21.83
N GLU A 32 12.55 -2.26 23.09
CA GLU A 32 12.68 -1.22 24.11
C GLU A 32 13.99 -0.43 23.90
N LEU A 33 13.91 0.90 24.02
CA LEU A 33 15.08 1.77 23.93
C LEU A 33 15.79 1.82 25.30
N ALA A 34 16.93 1.12 25.38
CA ALA A 34 17.67 0.93 26.64
C ALA A 34 18.17 2.23 27.29
N GLU A 35 18.34 3.30 26.52
CA GLU A 35 18.87 4.58 26.99
C GLU A 35 17.77 5.60 27.34
N SER A 36 16.50 5.24 27.14
CA SER A 36 15.37 6.13 27.45
C SER A 36 14.94 5.99 28.90
N SER A 37 15.00 7.08 29.65
CA SER A 37 14.47 7.15 31.02
C SER A 37 12.93 7.08 31.07
N ALA A 38 12.27 7.19 29.92
CA ALA A 38 10.83 7.19 29.76
C ALA A 38 10.25 5.83 29.35
N HIS A 39 11.08 4.76 29.32
CA HIS A 39 10.66 3.44 28.83
C HIS A 39 9.99 3.50 27.45
N GLU A 40 10.67 4.13 26.50
CA GLU A 40 10.19 4.26 25.13
C GLU A 40 10.44 2.98 24.33
N TRP A 41 9.55 2.71 23.40
CA TRP A 41 9.61 1.55 22.54
C TRP A 41 9.60 1.94 21.07
N VAL A 42 10.36 1.22 20.26
CA VAL A 42 10.22 1.21 18.80
C VAL A 42 9.06 0.29 18.46
N CYS A 43 8.07 0.82 17.78
CA CYS A 43 6.84 0.12 17.40
C CYS A 43 6.68 0.06 15.88
N ASP A 44 6.03 -1.01 15.38
CA ASP A 44 5.51 -1.00 14.01
C ASP A 44 4.39 0.04 13.92
N ALA A 45 4.62 1.06 13.11
CA ALA A 45 3.70 2.19 12.96
C ALA A 45 2.64 1.97 11.85
N THR A 46 2.54 0.79 11.28
CA THR A 46 1.52 0.52 10.25
C THR A 46 0.09 0.57 10.77
N GLY A 47 -0.10 0.42 12.09
CA GLY A 47 -1.38 0.67 12.76
C GLY A 47 -1.65 2.15 13.05
N ASP A 48 -0.64 3.01 12.93
CA ASP A 48 -0.76 4.43 13.24
C ASP A 48 -1.33 5.21 12.06
N GLN A 49 -2.39 5.95 12.32
CA GLN A 49 -3.06 6.78 11.31
C GLN A 49 -2.15 7.87 10.75
N GLU A 50 -1.24 8.42 11.55
CA GLU A 50 -0.36 9.52 11.14
C GLU A 50 0.58 9.10 9.99
N ILE A 51 1.05 7.86 9.99
CA ILE A 51 1.88 7.34 8.89
C ILE A 51 1.13 7.36 7.56
N TRP A 52 -0.14 6.94 7.56
CA TRP A 52 -0.95 6.90 6.36
C TRP A 52 -1.29 8.30 5.86
N VAL A 53 -1.63 9.21 6.77
CA VAL A 53 -1.85 10.62 6.45
C VAL A 53 -0.56 11.23 5.89
N GLY A 54 0.59 10.94 6.48
CA GLY A 54 1.89 11.40 5.99
C GLY A 54 2.21 10.91 4.57
N ILE A 55 1.90 9.64 4.25
CA ILE A 55 2.05 9.07 2.90
C ILE A 55 1.10 9.78 1.91
N TYR A 56 -0.16 9.96 2.30
CA TYR A 56 -1.14 10.66 1.49
C TYR A 56 -0.71 12.09 1.19
N ASP A 57 -0.33 12.86 2.22
CA ASP A 57 0.10 14.25 2.10
C ASP A 57 1.37 14.39 1.26
N ALA A 58 2.30 13.43 1.38
CA ALA A 58 3.49 13.43 0.55
C ALA A 58 3.14 13.40 -0.94
N VAL A 59 2.13 12.63 -1.33
CA VAL A 59 1.65 12.57 -2.72
C VAL A 59 0.81 13.79 -3.07
N ALA A 60 -0.18 14.16 -2.25
CA ALA A 60 -1.09 15.26 -2.55
C ALA A 60 -0.37 16.60 -2.76
N GLN A 61 0.78 16.78 -2.10
CA GLN A 61 1.57 18.02 -2.11
C GLN A 61 2.90 17.89 -2.88
N ASP A 62 3.14 16.78 -3.60
CA ASP A 62 4.40 16.47 -4.31
C ASP A 62 5.64 16.71 -3.41
N ARG A 63 5.57 16.23 -2.18
CA ARG A 63 6.63 16.45 -1.19
C ARG A 63 7.87 15.64 -1.50
N ARG A 64 9.02 16.26 -1.19
CA ARG A 64 10.31 15.60 -1.13
C ARG A 64 10.78 15.60 0.33
N LEU A 65 10.95 14.42 0.92
CA LEU A 65 11.33 14.24 2.31
C LEU A 65 12.73 13.61 2.38
N GLY A 66 13.73 14.42 2.73
CA GLY A 66 15.11 13.96 2.87
C GLY A 66 15.29 13.16 4.16
N GLY A 67 15.99 12.03 4.06
CA GLY A 67 16.44 11.19 5.18
C GLY A 67 17.97 11.15 5.28
N GLN A 68 18.48 10.31 6.18
CA GLN A 68 19.95 10.14 6.35
C GLN A 68 20.59 9.44 5.14
N SER A 69 19.88 8.57 4.46
CA SER A 69 20.44 7.70 3.41
C SER A 69 19.60 7.75 2.13
N GLY A 70 18.94 8.87 1.86
CA GLY A 70 18.12 9.01 0.68
C GLY A 70 16.92 9.91 0.90
N CYS A 71 15.95 9.83 -0.01
CA CYS A 71 14.84 10.74 -0.07
C CYS A 71 13.55 10.00 -0.46
N LEU A 72 12.46 10.30 0.22
CA LEU A 72 11.12 9.92 -0.20
C LEU A 72 10.56 11.02 -1.10
N ILE A 73 9.98 10.62 -2.21
CA ILE A 73 9.41 11.55 -3.20
C ILE A 73 7.96 11.12 -3.46
N GLY A 74 7.04 11.95 -3.00
CA GLY A 74 5.63 11.84 -3.37
C GLY A 74 5.39 12.51 -4.70
N ARG A 75 4.60 11.88 -5.57
CA ARG A 75 4.20 12.42 -6.87
C ARG A 75 2.75 12.11 -7.14
N ALA A 76 1.93 13.16 -7.29
CA ALA A 76 0.56 13.04 -7.74
C ALA A 76 0.50 12.90 -9.26
N MET A 77 -0.46 12.10 -9.76
CA MET A 77 -0.78 12.09 -11.19
C MET A 77 -1.36 13.45 -11.58
N PRO A 78 -0.79 14.15 -12.58
CA PRO A 78 -1.20 15.52 -12.93
C PRO A 78 -2.72 15.66 -13.17
N GLN A 79 -3.32 14.67 -13.84
CA GLN A 79 -4.74 14.64 -14.20
C GLN A 79 -5.67 14.33 -13.01
N ARG A 80 -5.09 13.98 -11.84
CA ARG A 80 -5.81 13.49 -10.65
C ARG A 80 -5.60 14.33 -9.39
N ARG A 81 -4.91 15.47 -9.53
CA ARG A 81 -4.60 16.37 -8.39
C ARG A 81 -5.85 16.83 -7.64
N GLU A 82 -6.94 17.10 -8.35
CA GLU A 82 -8.20 17.53 -7.75
C GLU A 82 -8.79 16.44 -6.84
N GLU A 83 -8.60 15.17 -7.17
CA GLU A 83 -9.07 14.04 -6.36
C GLU A 83 -8.31 13.92 -5.03
N LEU A 84 -7.09 14.45 -4.96
CA LEU A 84 -6.24 14.48 -3.78
C LEU A 84 -6.29 15.84 -3.04
N ALA A 85 -6.96 16.85 -3.57
CA ALA A 85 -6.99 18.20 -2.99
C ALA A 85 -7.81 18.28 -1.70
N GLU A 86 -8.77 17.38 -1.50
CA GLU A 86 -9.54 17.33 -0.27
C GLU A 86 -8.73 16.67 0.84
N ALA A 87 -8.61 17.37 1.97
CA ALA A 87 -7.93 16.84 3.14
C ALA A 87 -8.62 15.58 3.64
N VAL A 88 -7.89 14.47 3.67
CA VAL A 88 -8.34 13.21 4.28
C VAL A 88 -8.16 13.30 5.79
N ARG A 89 -9.11 12.76 6.54
CA ARG A 89 -9.13 12.89 8.00
C ARG A 89 -8.91 11.55 8.70
N GLU A 90 -9.33 10.46 8.10
CA GLU A 90 -9.33 9.17 8.75
C GLU A 90 -8.88 8.08 7.77
N ALA A 91 -7.88 7.31 8.20
CA ALA A 91 -7.41 6.14 7.51
C ALA A 91 -7.96 4.88 8.19
N LYS A 92 -8.67 4.06 7.45
CA LYS A 92 -9.01 2.71 7.90
C LYS A 92 -7.96 1.74 7.39
N VAL A 93 -7.11 1.27 8.29
CA VAL A 93 -6.10 0.24 7.96
C VAL A 93 -6.82 -1.09 7.71
N LEU A 94 -6.47 -1.73 6.61
CA LEU A 94 -6.95 -3.07 6.28
C LEU A 94 -6.01 -4.11 6.91
N SER A 95 -6.52 -5.35 7.09
CA SER A 95 -5.67 -6.45 7.51
C SER A 95 -4.49 -6.60 6.56
N ALA A 96 -3.28 -6.75 7.12
CA ALA A 96 -2.06 -6.85 6.33
C ALA A 96 -2.11 -8.09 5.42
N GLU A 97 -1.89 -7.90 4.14
CA GLU A 97 -1.50 -8.95 3.22
C GLU A 97 0.00 -9.27 3.45
N GLN A 98 0.46 -10.46 3.05
CA GLN A 98 1.83 -10.91 3.35
C GLN A 98 2.92 -9.98 2.81
N SER A 99 2.68 -9.30 1.67
CA SER A 99 3.66 -8.43 0.99
C SER A 99 3.34 -6.94 1.06
N ASN A 100 2.11 -6.57 1.41
CA ASN A 100 1.63 -5.20 1.42
C ASN A 100 0.82 -4.92 2.68
N THR A 101 0.72 -3.65 3.04
CA THR A 101 -0.26 -3.17 4.02
C THR A 101 -1.06 -2.08 3.34
N SER A 102 -2.36 -2.06 3.53
CA SER A 102 -3.24 -1.11 2.84
C SER A 102 -4.09 -0.31 3.82
N ALA A 103 -4.42 0.92 3.45
CA ALA A 103 -5.37 1.75 4.17
C ALA A 103 -6.34 2.42 3.18
N ILE A 104 -7.58 2.62 3.63
CA ILE A 104 -8.62 3.31 2.86
C ILE A 104 -8.92 4.64 3.53
N PHE A 105 -8.91 5.69 2.75
CA PHE A 105 -9.32 7.04 3.15
C PHE A 105 -10.71 7.37 2.59
N ASP A 106 -11.64 7.69 3.49
CA ASP A 106 -13.00 8.19 3.17
C ASP A 106 -13.74 7.38 2.09
N ARG A 107 -13.41 6.09 1.91
CA ARG A 107 -13.90 5.24 0.81
C ARG A 107 -13.65 5.83 -0.60
N ARG A 108 -12.61 6.65 -0.75
CA ARG A 108 -12.24 7.34 -1.98
C ARG A 108 -10.85 6.95 -2.47
N VAL A 109 -9.90 6.81 -1.56
CA VAL A 109 -8.51 6.51 -1.88
C VAL A 109 -8.07 5.26 -1.14
N LEU A 110 -7.47 4.33 -1.88
CA LEU A 110 -6.76 3.18 -1.33
C LEU A 110 -5.26 3.46 -1.43
N VAL A 111 -4.57 3.39 -0.31
CA VAL A 111 -3.11 3.47 -0.23
C VAL A 111 -2.57 2.07 0.02
N LYS A 112 -1.65 1.62 -0.83
CA LYS A 112 -0.90 0.37 -0.66
C LYS A 112 0.54 0.71 -0.30
N LEU A 113 1.00 0.29 0.86
CA LEU A 113 2.40 0.33 1.25
C LEU A 113 3.08 -0.98 0.81
N ILE A 114 4.08 -0.87 -0.06
CA ILE A 114 4.85 -1.99 -0.59
C ILE A 114 6.01 -2.23 0.37
N ARG A 115 5.98 -3.37 1.05
CA ARG A 115 6.98 -3.66 2.08
C ARG A 115 8.31 -4.13 1.51
N LYS A 116 8.30 -4.94 0.47
CA LYS A 116 9.52 -5.38 -0.19
C LYS A 116 9.95 -4.36 -1.24
N LEU A 117 11.17 -3.85 -1.10
CA LEU A 117 11.74 -2.89 -2.04
C LEU A 117 12.46 -3.61 -3.17
N ASP A 118 11.89 -3.55 -4.34
CA ASP A 118 12.55 -3.89 -5.58
C ASP A 118 12.99 -2.60 -6.29
N ALA A 119 14.15 -2.64 -6.93
CA ALA A 119 14.63 -1.48 -7.70
C ALA A 119 13.74 -1.25 -8.91
N GLY A 120 13.44 0.03 -9.19
CA GLY A 120 12.64 0.43 -10.33
C GLY A 120 11.16 0.64 -10.02
N ILE A 121 10.39 0.82 -11.09
CA ILE A 121 8.95 1.08 -11.02
C ILE A 121 8.24 -0.21 -10.62
N ASN A 122 7.36 -0.12 -9.64
CA ASN A 122 6.53 -1.26 -9.26
C ASN A 122 5.53 -1.61 -10.38
N PRO A 123 5.42 -2.89 -10.80
CA PRO A 123 4.53 -3.30 -11.89
C PRO A 123 3.07 -2.89 -11.70
N ASP A 124 2.55 -2.92 -10.46
CA ASP A 124 1.17 -2.49 -10.18
C ASP A 124 0.98 -1.01 -10.53
N SER A 125 1.95 -0.15 -10.18
CA SER A 125 1.86 1.28 -10.50
C SER A 125 2.05 1.54 -11.99
N GLU A 126 2.98 0.85 -12.65
CA GLU A 126 3.25 0.99 -14.08
C GLU A 126 2.03 0.62 -14.92
N VAL A 127 1.44 -0.53 -14.65
CA VAL A 127 0.23 -1.00 -15.36
C VAL A 127 -0.95 -0.05 -15.12
N LEU A 128 -1.17 0.38 -13.87
CA LEU A 128 -2.25 1.32 -13.55
C LEU A 128 -2.02 2.69 -14.21
N GLU A 129 -0.79 3.19 -14.23
CA GLU A 129 -0.45 4.43 -14.92
C GLU A 129 -0.78 4.31 -16.41
N PHE A 130 -0.29 3.27 -17.08
CA PHE A 130 -0.55 3.03 -18.49
C PHE A 130 -2.05 2.92 -18.79
N LEU A 131 -2.78 2.08 -18.05
CA LEU A 131 -4.21 1.89 -18.28
C LEU A 131 -5.02 3.18 -18.00
N THR A 132 -4.59 3.98 -17.05
CA THR A 132 -5.29 5.21 -16.66
C THR A 132 -5.01 6.37 -17.61
N THR A 133 -3.79 6.46 -18.20
CA THR A 133 -3.35 7.60 -19.00
C THR A 133 -3.38 7.34 -20.50
N GLU A 134 -3.01 6.14 -20.93
CA GLU A 134 -2.79 5.81 -22.34
C GLU A 134 -3.94 5.02 -22.97
N THR A 135 -4.94 4.64 -22.17
CA THR A 135 -6.06 3.84 -22.67
C THR A 135 -7.42 4.44 -22.33
N ILE A 136 -8.47 3.92 -22.99
CA ILE A 136 -9.86 4.23 -22.65
C ILE A 136 -10.45 3.30 -21.57
N CYS A 137 -9.63 2.43 -20.98
CA CYS A 137 -10.05 1.48 -19.96
C CYS A 137 -10.61 2.21 -18.74
N ARG A 138 -11.83 1.84 -18.33
CA ARG A 138 -12.51 2.42 -17.16
C ARG A 138 -12.73 1.39 -16.04
N ASP A 139 -12.40 0.13 -16.30
CA ASP A 139 -12.68 -0.99 -15.42
C ASP A 139 -11.51 -1.28 -14.44
N VAL A 140 -10.58 -0.34 -14.33
CA VAL A 140 -9.46 -0.39 -13.38
C VAL A 140 -9.50 0.81 -12.43
N PRO A 141 -9.03 0.65 -11.18
CA PRO A 141 -8.87 1.79 -10.29
C PRO A 141 -7.86 2.77 -10.87
N ALA A 142 -8.24 4.06 -10.92
CA ALA A 142 -7.33 5.07 -11.42
C ALA A 142 -6.13 5.24 -10.49
N LEU A 143 -4.92 5.30 -11.04
CA LEU A 143 -3.73 5.69 -10.30
C LEU A 143 -3.85 7.17 -9.93
N LEU A 144 -3.69 7.50 -8.64
CA LEU A 144 -3.73 8.86 -8.12
C LEU A 144 -2.32 9.41 -7.87
N GLY A 145 -1.39 8.54 -7.52
CA GLY A 145 0.00 8.91 -7.33
C GLY A 145 0.82 7.80 -6.68
N VAL A 146 2.10 8.09 -6.49
CA VAL A 146 3.08 7.16 -5.93
C VAL A 146 4.00 7.86 -4.95
N VAL A 147 4.56 7.08 -4.01
CA VAL A 147 5.74 7.48 -3.25
C VAL A 147 6.89 6.58 -3.66
N THR A 148 8.01 7.19 -4.02
CA THR A 148 9.23 6.49 -4.36
C THR A 148 10.34 6.80 -3.35
N TYR A 149 11.28 5.87 -3.21
CA TYR A 149 12.50 6.03 -2.45
C TYR A 149 13.70 6.08 -3.39
N ASP A 150 14.46 7.16 -3.29
CA ASP A 150 15.69 7.40 -4.02
C ASP A 150 16.85 7.39 -3.02
N ASP A 151 17.76 6.43 -3.13
CA ASP A 151 18.90 6.30 -2.22
C ASP A 151 20.07 7.21 -2.60
N GLY A 152 19.99 7.89 -3.76
CA GLY A 152 21.01 8.85 -4.21
C GLY A 152 22.38 8.23 -4.48
N LEU A 153 22.50 6.90 -4.51
CA LEU A 153 23.79 6.22 -4.67
C LEU A 153 24.23 6.09 -6.12
N SER A 154 23.32 6.24 -7.06
CA SER A 154 23.62 6.14 -8.49
C SER A 154 22.64 6.96 -9.31
N ASP A 155 23.14 7.77 -10.23
CA ASP A 155 22.32 8.51 -11.21
C ASP A 155 21.56 7.57 -12.18
N GLU A 156 22.01 6.31 -12.30
CA GLU A 156 21.38 5.30 -13.17
C GLU A 156 20.36 4.44 -12.42
N ALA A 157 20.36 4.47 -11.08
CA ALA A 157 19.42 3.67 -10.28
C ALA A 157 18.03 4.30 -10.31
N GLN A 158 17.04 3.55 -10.77
CA GLN A 158 15.65 4.00 -10.69
C GLN A 158 15.16 3.95 -9.24
N PRO A 159 14.47 5.00 -8.77
CA PRO A 159 13.88 5.02 -7.44
C PRO A 159 12.91 3.83 -7.24
N ALA A 160 12.95 3.22 -6.06
CA ALA A 160 12.05 2.13 -5.72
C ALA A 160 10.67 2.66 -5.31
N THR A 161 9.59 2.07 -5.80
CA THR A 161 8.23 2.42 -5.37
C THR A 161 7.96 1.84 -3.97
N ILE A 162 7.56 2.68 -3.03
CA ILE A 162 7.22 2.28 -1.66
C ILE A 162 5.74 2.40 -1.34
N ALA A 163 5.00 3.26 -2.05
CA ALA A 163 3.56 3.33 -1.88
C ALA A 163 2.87 3.69 -3.19
N VAL A 164 1.67 3.16 -3.37
CA VAL A 164 0.79 3.42 -4.50
C VAL A 164 -0.55 3.92 -3.97
N LEU A 165 -0.98 5.07 -4.46
CA LEU A 165 -2.30 5.64 -4.19
C LEU A 165 -3.19 5.41 -5.42
N GLN A 166 -4.31 4.78 -5.21
CA GLN A 166 -5.30 4.54 -6.26
C GLN A 166 -6.71 4.91 -5.79
N ARG A 167 -7.59 5.18 -6.74
CA ARG A 167 -9.01 5.39 -6.42
C ARG A 167 -9.57 4.13 -5.79
N PHE A 168 -10.27 4.30 -4.66
CA PHE A 168 -10.98 3.17 -4.05
C PHE A 168 -12.20 2.80 -4.91
N VAL A 169 -12.30 1.52 -5.26
CA VAL A 169 -13.46 0.96 -5.95
C VAL A 169 -14.32 0.25 -4.91
N PRO A 170 -15.54 0.75 -4.62
CA PRO A 170 -16.45 0.06 -3.73
C PRO A 170 -16.74 -1.36 -4.24
N ASN A 171 -16.61 -2.33 -3.37
CA ASN A 171 -16.84 -3.74 -3.70
C ASN A 171 -17.59 -4.42 -2.55
N VAL A 172 -18.15 -5.60 -2.84
CA VAL A 172 -18.87 -6.45 -1.87
C VAL A 172 -17.97 -7.54 -1.27
N GLY A 173 -16.69 -7.59 -1.66
CA GLY A 173 -15.70 -8.57 -1.22
C GLY A 173 -14.64 -8.78 -2.29
N ASP A 174 -13.66 -9.60 -1.97
CA ASP A 174 -12.60 -10.01 -2.90
C ASP A 174 -13.06 -11.20 -3.77
N GLY A 175 -12.36 -11.40 -4.91
CA GLY A 175 -12.68 -12.47 -5.84
C GLY A 175 -12.51 -13.88 -5.26
N TRP A 176 -11.63 -14.06 -4.28
CA TRP A 176 -11.41 -15.33 -3.61
C TRP A 176 -12.62 -15.72 -2.75
N SER A 177 -13.05 -14.81 -1.88
CA SER A 177 -14.24 -15.01 -1.03
C SER A 177 -15.50 -15.24 -1.87
N TYR A 178 -15.65 -14.48 -2.96
CA TYR A 178 -16.73 -14.67 -3.92
C TYR A 178 -16.70 -16.08 -4.55
N THR A 179 -15.54 -16.51 -5.01
CA THR A 179 -15.35 -17.83 -5.63
C THR A 179 -15.64 -18.96 -4.64
N LEU A 180 -15.12 -18.85 -3.41
CA LEU A 180 -15.37 -19.86 -2.36
C LEU A 180 -16.87 -19.96 -2.03
N ALA A 181 -17.57 -18.84 -1.88
CA ALA A 181 -19.00 -18.85 -1.61
C ALA A 181 -19.80 -19.56 -2.72
N HIS A 182 -19.43 -19.32 -3.97
CA HIS A 182 -20.05 -20.00 -5.11
C HIS A 182 -19.72 -21.49 -5.16
N LEU A 183 -18.49 -21.88 -4.87
CA LEU A 183 -18.10 -23.29 -4.79
C LEU A 183 -18.87 -24.05 -3.69
N VAL A 184 -19.01 -23.44 -2.51
CA VAL A 184 -19.83 -24.03 -1.43
C VAL A 184 -21.26 -24.26 -1.91
N THR A 185 -21.89 -23.25 -2.51
CA THR A 185 -23.25 -23.39 -3.04
C THR A 185 -23.36 -24.52 -4.08
N LEU A 186 -22.39 -24.62 -5.00
CA LEU A 186 -22.36 -25.68 -6.00
C LEU A 186 -22.22 -27.10 -5.40
N LEU A 187 -21.41 -27.22 -4.35
CA LEU A 187 -21.19 -28.49 -3.66
C LEU A 187 -22.41 -28.91 -2.84
N ASP A 188 -23.08 -27.96 -2.18
CA ASP A 188 -24.29 -28.20 -1.37
C ASP A 188 -25.51 -28.55 -2.23
N GLU A 189 -25.61 -27.98 -3.45
CA GLU A 189 -26.68 -28.29 -4.40
C GLU A 189 -26.51 -29.64 -5.12
N GLY A 190 -25.55 -30.46 -4.73
CA GLY A 190 -25.38 -31.85 -5.19
C GLY A 190 -24.98 -31.97 -6.65
N GLY A 191 -24.10 -31.16 -7.14
CA GLY A 191 -23.41 -31.38 -8.43
C GLY A 191 -24.28 -31.28 -9.68
N LYS A 192 -25.39 -30.54 -9.65
CA LYS A 192 -26.07 -30.18 -10.89
C LYS A 192 -25.18 -29.35 -11.74
N SER A 193 -24.85 -29.81 -12.94
CA SER A 193 -23.92 -29.13 -13.87
C SER A 193 -24.33 -27.67 -14.09
N VAL A 194 -23.53 -26.76 -13.57
CA VAL A 194 -23.67 -25.33 -13.87
C VAL A 194 -22.96 -25.06 -15.18
N THR A 195 -23.74 -24.82 -16.22
CA THR A 195 -23.22 -24.28 -17.46
C THR A 195 -22.95 -22.81 -17.24
N VAL A 196 -21.69 -22.42 -17.05
CA VAL A 196 -21.28 -21.02 -17.01
C VAL A 196 -21.48 -20.46 -18.43
N ARG A 197 -22.60 -19.77 -18.65
CA ARG A 197 -22.75 -18.96 -19.87
C ARG A 197 -21.92 -17.70 -19.70
N GLY A 198 -20.90 -17.55 -20.55
CA GLY A 198 -19.99 -16.40 -20.60
C GLY A 198 -20.62 -15.08 -21.09
N ASP A 199 -21.92 -14.90 -21.00
CA ASP A 199 -22.66 -13.82 -21.69
C ASP A 199 -22.78 -12.52 -20.87
N ASN A 200 -22.19 -12.43 -19.68
CA ASN A 200 -22.32 -11.24 -18.80
C ASN A 200 -21.02 -10.45 -18.57
N LEU A 201 -20.02 -10.58 -19.44
CA LEU A 201 -18.82 -9.73 -19.38
C LEU A 201 -18.86 -8.53 -20.31
N SER A 202 -20.03 -8.19 -20.85
CA SER A 202 -20.21 -6.99 -21.67
C SER A 202 -21.45 -6.21 -21.23
N LYS A 203 -21.30 -5.37 -20.21
CA LYS A 203 -22.07 -4.12 -20.06
C LYS A 203 -21.31 -3.15 -19.17
#